data_342a003865cebee2189b2f028ae34194
#
_entry.id   342a003865cebee2189b2f028ae34194
#
_cell.length_a   1.000
_cell.length_b   1.000
_cell.length_c   1.000
_cell.angle_alpha   90.00
_cell.angle_beta   90.00
_cell.angle_gamma   90.00
#
_symmetry.space_group_name_H-M   'P 1'
#
loop_
_entity.id
_entity.type
_entity.pdbx_description
1 polymer ?
#
loop_
_entity_poly.entity_id
_entity_poly.type
_entity_poly.pdbx_seq_one_letter_code
_entity_poly.pdbx_strand_id
1 'polypeptide(L)'
;MKRTLISAIALLTCIVGMQAQTQVIAHRGFWKTEGSAQNSITALEKATEAKLYGSEFDVQITLDGKLIVNHDSKFQGFVIAETPYKDLKKIRLQNGEKLPTLKKYLKKGKKQDIQLILEIKSHKSKEVEDKMAADIVKMVKKMGLEKQVEYIAFSLNVCEQLAKLTPESEIAY
;
A
#
# COMPACT_ATOMS: atom_id res chain seq x y z
N MET A 1 -8.33 -33.02 54.20
CA MET A 1 -7.23 -32.21 53.67
C MET A 1 -6.89 -32.63 52.22
N LYS A 2 -7.81 -32.48 51.24
CA LYS A 2 -7.56 -32.85 49.81
C LYS A 2 -8.22 -31.90 48.80
N ARG A 3 -8.54 -30.63 49.14
CA ARG A 3 -9.25 -29.71 48.28
C ARG A 3 -8.48 -28.45 47.85
N THR A 4 -7.22 -28.28 48.24
CA THR A 4 -6.45 -27.04 48.03
C THR A 4 -5.37 -27.15 46.95
N LEU A 5 -5.19 -28.31 46.28
CA LEU A 5 -4.14 -28.47 45.25
C LEU A 5 -4.61 -28.27 43.81
N ILE A 6 -5.92 -28.24 43.58
CA ILE A 6 -6.45 -28.15 42.18
C ILE A 6 -6.54 -26.70 41.67
N SER A 7 -6.62 -25.70 42.55
CA SER A 7 -6.73 -24.28 42.18
C SER A 7 -5.42 -23.64 41.75
N ALA A 8 -4.25 -24.20 42.06
CA ALA A 8 -2.95 -23.62 41.70
C ALA A 8 -2.49 -23.97 40.28
N ILE A 9 -3.02 -25.05 39.69
CA ILE A 9 -2.62 -25.50 38.33
C ILE A 9 -3.37 -24.75 37.23
N ALA A 10 -4.57 -24.24 37.49
CA ALA A 10 -5.38 -23.53 36.49
C ALA A 10 -4.88 -22.11 36.21
N LEU A 11 -4.04 -21.50 37.05
CA LEU A 11 -3.53 -20.13 36.89
C LEU A 11 -2.19 -20.07 36.13
N LEU A 12 -1.57 -21.17 35.80
CA LEU A 12 -0.25 -21.22 35.16
C LEU A 12 -0.31 -21.43 33.65
N THR A 13 -1.49 -21.63 33.07
CA THR A 13 -1.64 -21.92 31.63
C THR A 13 -2.05 -20.74 30.79
N CYS A 14 -2.23 -19.54 31.34
CA CYS A 14 -2.63 -18.32 30.58
C CYS A 14 -1.47 -17.38 30.23
N ILE A 15 -0.22 -17.75 30.44
CA ILE A 15 0.95 -17.00 29.95
C ILE A 15 1.55 -17.74 28.74
N VAL A 16 0.73 -18.12 27.79
CA VAL A 16 1.23 -18.43 26.44
C VAL A 16 1.42 -17.09 25.74
N GLY A 17 2.66 -16.70 25.62
CA GLY A 17 3.13 -15.42 25.19
C GLY A 17 2.40 -14.84 23.99
N MET A 18 1.85 -13.64 24.16
CA MET A 18 1.71 -12.68 23.06
C MET A 18 3.14 -12.30 22.65
N GLN A 19 3.80 -13.13 21.85
CA GLN A 19 4.99 -12.69 21.13
C GLN A 19 4.50 -11.71 20.06
N ALA A 20 4.77 -10.43 20.26
CA ALA A 20 4.60 -9.43 19.21
C ALA A 20 5.52 -9.85 18.07
N GLN A 21 4.94 -10.41 17.02
CA GLN A 21 5.69 -10.77 15.82
C GLN A 21 5.98 -9.47 15.05
N THR A 22 7.25 -9.16 14.80
CA THR A 22 7.64 -8.03 13.97
C THR A 22 7.08 -8.23 12.57
N GLN A 23 6.28 -7.28 12.11
CA GLN A 23 5.73 -7.26 10.76
C GLN A 23 6.75 -6.59 9.82
N VAL A 24 7.09 -7.27 8.74
CA VAL A 24 8.06 -6.75 7.74
C VAL A 24 7.30 -6.33 6.49
N ILE A 25 7.48 -5.07 6.10
CA ILE A 25 6.87 -4.47 4.91
C ILE A 25 7.96 -4.23 3.87
N ALA A 26 7.74 -4.67 2.64
CA ALA A 26 8.64 -4.38 1.52
C ALA A 26 8.39 -2.97 0.99
N HIS A 27 9.28 -2.02 1.28
CA HIS A 27 9.24 -0.64 0.78
C HIS A 27 9.38 -0.59 -0.73
N ARG A 28 8.36 -0.10 -1.44
CA ARG A 28 8.21 -0.10 -2.91
C ARG A 28 8.20 -1.50 -3.52
N GLY A 29 7.70 -2.49 -2.75
CA GLY A 29 7.78 -3.91 -3.05
C GLY A 29 9.16 -4.52 -2.81
N PHE A 30 9.31 -5.83 -3.01
CA PHE A 30 10.61 -6.51 -2.86
C PHE A 30 11.45 -6.37 -4.15
N TRP A 31 11.86 -5.13 -4.43
CA TRP A 31 12.41 -4.71 -5.70
C TRP A 31 13.92 -4.89 -5.86
N LYS A 32 14.70 -4.96 -4.76
CA LYS A 32 16.17 -5.18 -4.80
C LYS A 32 16.53 -6.64 -5.13
N THR A 33 15.85 -7.22 -6.11
CA THR A 33 16.05 -8.60 -6.56
C THR A 33 16.05 -8.65 -8.08
N GLU A 34 16.70 -9.67 -8.65
CA GLU A 34 16.79 -9.85 -10.10
C GLU A 34 15.41 -9.82 -10.78
N GLY A 35 15.30 -9.14 -11.92
CA GLY A 35 14.07 -9.01 -12.71
C GLY A 35 12.99 -8.12 -12.08
N SER A 36 13.27 -7.45 -10.95
CA SER A 36 12.32 -6.58 -10.25
C SER A 36 12.70 -5.09 -10.38
N ALA A 37 11.75 -4.20 -10.13
CA ALA A 37 11.93 -2.76 -10.06
C ALA A 37 11.02 -2.16 -9.00
N GLN A 38 11.38 -0.97 -8.49
CA GLN A 38 10.52 -0.25 -7.54
C GLN A 38 9.11 -0.09 -8.09
N ASN A 39 8.10 -0.32 -7.25
CA ASN A 39 6.69 -0.13 -7.61
C ASN A 39 6.21 -1.00 -8.80
N SER A 40 6.97 -2.02 -9.18
CA SER A 40 6.57 -2.95 -10.24
C SER A 40 5.59 -4.02 -9.74
N ILE A 41 4.89 -4.65 -10.66
CA ILE A 41 4.03 -5.80 -10.34
C ILE A 41 4.88 -6.97 -9.85
N THR A 42 6.06 -7.20 -10.47
CA THR A 42 7.01 -8.23 -10.02
C THR A 42 7.50 -7.98 -8.60
N ALA A 43 7.71 -6.71 -8.18
CA ALA A 43 8.11 -6.40 -6.82
C ALA A 43 7.05 -6.78 -5.77
N LEU A 44 5.76 -6.58 -6.11
CA LEU A 44 4.63 -7.03 -5.29
C LEU A 44 4.58 -8.57 -5.21
N GLU A 45 4.72 -9.26 -6.34
CA GLU A 45 4.72 -10.73 -6.38
C GLU A 45 5.84 -11.31 -5.53
N LYS A 46 7.05 -10.78 -5.65
CA LYS A 46 8.20 -11.21 -4.85
C LYS A 46 8.06 -10.93 -3.36
N ALA A 47 7.40 -9.84 -2.97
CA ALA A 47 7.06 -9.59 -1.56
C ALA A 47 6.12 -10.67 -1.01
N THR A 48 5.15 -11.11 -1.82
CA THR A 48 4.24 -12.21 -1.48
C THR A 48 4.97 -13.55 -1.38
N GLU A 49 5.82 -13.87 -2.36
CA GLU A 49 6.64 -15.10 -2.37
C GLU A 49 7.56 -15.19 -1.15
N ALA A 50 8.10 -14.04 -0.70
CA ALA A 50 8.90 -13.93 0.50
C ALA A 50 8.08 -13.98 1.81
N LYS A 51 6.75 -14.12 1.71
CA LYS A 51 5.80 -14.20 2.85
C LYS A 51 5.94 -13.00 3.81
N LEU A 52 6.16 -11.81 3.27
CA LEU A 52 6.21 -10.59 4.05
C LEU A 52 4.79 -10.20 4.48
N TYR A 53 4.68 -9.42 5.56
CA TYR A 53 3.41 -8.88 6.03
C TYR A 53 2.75 -8.00 4.97
N GLY A 54 3.52 -7.07 4.39
CA GLY A 54 2.99 -6.09 3.45
C GLY A 54 3.96 -5.73 2.32
N SER A 55 3.38 -5.23 1.24
CA SER A 55 4.08 -4.56 0.15
C SER A 55 3.62 -3.11 0.09
N GLU A 56 4.53 -2.20 0.38
CA GLU A 56 4.26 -0.77 0.25
C GLU A 56 4.46 -0.33 -1.20
N PHE A 57 3.67 0.64 -1.62
CA PHE A 57 3.72 1.23 -2.96
C PHE A 57 3.15 2.64 -3.00
N ASP A 58 3.67 3.48 -3.89
CA ASP A 58 3.41 4.90 -3.98
C ASP A 58 2.40 5.24 -5.08
N VAL A 59 1.40 6.08 -4.78
CA VAL A 59 0.38 6.50 -5.75
C VAL A 59 0.52 7.98 -6.07
N GLN A 60 0.61 8.27 -7.37
CA GLN A 60 0.63 9.62 -7.95
C GLN A 60 -0.54 9.81 -8.91
N ILE A 61 -0.85 11.07 -9.22
CA ILE A 61 -1.87 11.45 -10.19
C ILE A 61 -1.24 12.17 -11.39
N THR A 62 -1.66 11.80 -12.61
CA THR A 62 -1.22 12.46 -13.84
C THR A 62 -2.05 13.71 -14.13
N LEU A 63 -1.62 14.54 -15.08
CA LEU A 63 -2.34 15.73 -15.51
C LEU A 63 -3.80 15.44 -15.88
N ASP A 64 -4.08 14.32 -16.51
CA ASP A 64 -5.42 13.88 -16.91
C ASP A 64 -6.14 13.03 -15.87
N GLY A 65 -5.69 13.10 -14.59
CA GLY A 65 -6.35 12.47 -13.45
C GLY A 65 -6.19 10.96 -13.35
N LYS A 66 -5.22 10.36 -14.06
CA LYS A 66 -4.97 8.92 -13.96
C LYS A 66 -4.09 8.62 -12.74
N LEU A 67 -4.56 7.75 -11.84
CA LEU A 67 -3.77 7.22 -10.73
C LEU A 67 -2.80 6.16 -11.23
N ILE A 68 -1.51 6.37 -10.95
CA ILE A 68 -0.39 5.51 -11.34
C ILE A 68 0.46 5.16 -10.13
N VAL A 69 1.27 4.10 -10.23
CA VAL A 69 2.13 3.65 -9.14
C VAL A 69 3.58 4.04 -9.47
N ASN A 70 4.10 5.03 -8.74
CA ASN A 70 5.47 5.55 -8.87
C ASN A 70 5.83 6.42 -7.66
N HIS A 71 7.05 6.30 -7.16
CA HIS A 71 7.50 7.09 -6.01
C HIS A 71 7.80 8.56 -6.36
N ASP A 72 8.65 8.80 -7.33
CA ASP A 72 9.15 10.15 -7.63
C ASP A 72 8.10 10.99 -8.37
N SER A 73 8.07 12.29 -8.13
CA SER A 73 7.23 13.24 -8.87
C SER A 73 7.62 13.34 -10.36
N LYS A 74 8.78 12.81 -10.71
CA LYS A 74 9.26 12.70 -12.09
C LYS A 74 9.46 11.23 -12.45
N PHE A 75 9.13 10.90 -13.70
CA PHE A 75 9.37 9.57 -14.26
C PHE A 75 10.10 9.71 -15.60
N GLN A 76 11.38 9.32 -15.63
CA GLN A 76 12.25 9.40 -16.81
C GLN A 76 12.18 10.77 -17.53
N GLY A 77 12.31 11.86 -16.75
CA GLY A 77 12.31 13.23 -17.25
C GLY A 77 10.94 13.92 -17.32
N PHE A 78 9.84 13.18 -17.28
CA PHE A 78 8.49 13.73 -17.27
C PHE A 78 8.02 14.07 -15.85
N VAL A 79 7.48 15.26 -15.62
CA VAL A 79 6.78 15.60 -14.38
C VAL A 79 5.39 14.97 -14.43
N ILE A 80 5.11 14.03 -13.52
CA ILE A 80 3.91 13.19 -13.56
C ILE A 80 2.63 14.04 -13.53
N ALA A 81 2.55 15.00 -12.60
CA ALA A 81 1.38 15.87 -12.45
C ALA A 81 1.14 16.81 -13.65
N GLU A 82 2.13 16.99 -14.51
CA GLU A 82 2.08 17.88 -15.69
C GLU A 82 2.01 17.09 -17.01
N THR A 83 2.00 15.75 -16.95
CA THR A 83 2.05 14.88 -18.13
C THR A 83 0.81 13.99 -18.19
N PRO A 84 0.09 13.94 -19.33
CA PRO A 84 -1.04 13.03 -19.50
C PRO A 84 -0.57 11.56 -19.53
N TYR A 85 -1.37 10.66 -18.98
CA TYR A 85 -1.03 9.23 -18.90
C TYR A 85 -0.70 8.59 -20.25
N LYS A 86 -1.33 9.05 -21.35
CA LYS A 86 -1.05 8.54 -22.70
C LYS A 86 0.44 8.58 -23.09
N ASP A 87 1.20 9.55 -22.56
CA ASP A 87 2.63 9.69 -22.82
C ASP A 87 3.46 8.87 -21.85
N LEU A 88 3.11 8.88 -20.55
CA LEU A 88 3.79 8.08 -19.51
C LEU A 88 3.67 6.57 -19.75
N LYS A 89 2.53 6.06 -20.24
CA LYS A 89 2.31 4.62 -20.46
C LYS A 89 3.24 3.97 -21.48
N LYS A 90 3.94 4.78 -22.31
CA LYS A 90 4.91 4.29 -23.30
C LYS A 90 6.25 3.93 -22.67
N ILE A 91 6.55 4.52 -21.51
CA ILE A 91 7.80 4.37 -20.78
C ILE A 91 7.79 3.06 -20.00
N ARG A 92 8.96 2.49 -19.80
CA ARG A 92 9.15 1.23 -19.06
C ARG A 92 9.87 1.46 -17.75
N LEU A 93 9.55 0.64 -16.76
CA LEU A 93 10.34 0.51 -15.55
C LEU A 93 11.70 -0.12 -15.86
N GLN A 94 12.63 -0.09 -14.90
CA GLN A 94 13.98 -0.64 -15.07
C GLN A 94 14.00 -2.13 -15.45
N ASN A 95 12.99 -2.90 -15.02
CA ASN A 95 12.82 -4.32 -15.35
C ASN A 95 12.03 -4.56 -16.66
N GLY A 96 11.74 -3.52 -17.44
CA GLY A 96 11.00 -3.60 -18.70
C GLY A 96 9.46 -3.63 -18.57
N GLU A 97 8.93 -3.68 -17.35
CA GLU A 97 7.48 -3.60 -17.13
C GLU A 97 6.91 -2.23 -17.54
N LYS A 98 5.61 -2.21 -17.86
CA LYS A 98 4.87 -0.96 -18.05
C LYS A 98 4.64 -0.28 -16.71
N LEU A 99 4.70 1.04 -16.68
CA LEU A 99 4.26 1.84 -15.53
C LEU A 99 2.85 1.39 -15.09
N PRO A 100 2.68 0.87 -13.86
CA PRO A 100 1.38 0.37 -13.43
C PRO A 100 0.39 1.51 -13.19
N THR A 101 -0.86 1.33 -13.59
CA THR A 101 -1.95 2.14 -13.02
C THR A 101 -2.34 1.55 -11.67
N LEU A 102 -2.84 2.37 -10.74
CA LEU A 102 -3.35 1.90 -9.46
C LEU A 102 -4.35 0.74 -9.64
N LYS A 103 -5.29 0.88 -10.58
CA LYS A 103 -6.28 -0.19 -10.87
C LYS A 103 -5.63 -1.53 -11.22
N LYS A 104 -4.54 -1.53 -12.01
CA LYS A 104 -3.83 -2.77 -12.38
C LYS A 104 -3.08 -3.34 -11.18
N TYR A 105 -2.43 -2.48 -10.40
CA TYR A 105 -1.70 -2.88 -9.20
C TYR A 105 -2.63 -3.53 -8.17
N LEU A 106 -3.73 -2.85 -7.82
CA LEU A 106 -4.74 -3.39 -6.90
C LEU A 106 -5.39 -4.68 -7.41
N LYS A 107 -5.67 -4.77 -8.73
CA LYS A 107 -6.19 -6.01 -9.33
C LYS A 107 -5.21 -7.19 -9.17
N LYS A 108 -3.90 -6.92 -9.21
CA LYS A 108 -2.89 -7.95 -8.97
C LYS A 108 -2.80 -8.26 -7.47
N GLY A 109 -2.73 -7.23 -6.61
CA GLY A 109 -2.67 -7.37 -5.16
C GLY A 109 -3.84 -8.14 -4.57
N LYS A 110 -5.06 -7.94 -5.10
CA LYS A 110 -6.25 -8.71 -4.68
C LYS A 110 -6.09 -10.23 -4.78
N LYS A 111 -5.17 -10.70 -5.62
CA LYS A 111 -4.91 -12.13 -5.82
C LYS A 111 -3.74 -12.65 -4.98
N GLN A 112 -3.14 -11.79 -4.19
CA GLN A 112 -1.98 -12.08 -3.36
C GLN A 112 -2.40 -12.14 -1.88
N ASP A 113 -1.79 -13.01 -1.12
CA ASP A 113 -1.94 -13.10 0.34
C ASP A 113 -0.89 -12.18 1.00
N ILE A 114 -1.14 -10.87 0.96
CA ILE A 114 -0.24 -9.83 1.48
C ILE A 114 -1.03 -8.53 1.73
N GLN A 115 -0.68 -7.76 2.77
CA GLN A 115 -1.22 -6.41 2.96
C GLN A 115 -0.67 -5.45 1.92
N LEU A 116 -1.52 -4.56 1.45
CA LEU A 116 -1.23 -3.53 0.47
C LEU A 116 -1.10 -2.19 1.18
N ILE A 117 0.15 -1.76 1.42
CA ILE A 117 0.42 -0.50 2.12
C ILE A 117 0.50 0.61 1.08
N LEU A 118 -0.56 1.40 0.95
CA LEU A 118 -0.74 2.39 -0.10
C LEU A 118 -0.34 3.77 0.38
N GLU A 119 0.79 4.29 -0.11
CA GLU A 119 1.16 5.69 0.11
C GLU A 119 0.48 6.60 -0.92
N ILE A 120 -0.28 7.61 -0.43
CA ILE A 120 -0.77 8.70 -1.26
C ILE A 120 0.25 9.82 -1.25
N LYS A 121 0.92 10.05 -2.37
CA LYS A 121 1.94 11.11 -2.49
C LYS A 121 1.31 12.50 -2.39
N SER A 122 1.96 13.38 -1.66
CA SER A 122 1.52 14.77 -1.51
C SER A 122 1.48 15.51 -2.86
N HIS A 123 0.53 16.41 -3.00
CA HIS A 123 0.40 17.30 -4.16
C HIS A 123 0.40 18.77 -3.75
N LYS A 124 0.78 19.68 -4.65
CA LYS A 124 0.80 21.13 -4.37
C LYS A 124 -0.59 21.73 -4.15
N SER A 125 -1.64 21.16 -4.78
CA SER A 125 -3.03 21.57 -4.64
C SER A 125 -3.76 20.63 -3.67
N LYS A 126 -4.40 21.19 -2.65
CA LYS A 126 -5.27 20.48 -1.71
C LYS A 126 -6.47 19.83 -2.42
N GLU A 127 -7.04 20.50 -3.41
CA GLU A 127 -8.16 19.99 -4.21
C GLU A 127 -7.78 18.72 -4.97
N VAL A 128 -6.52 18.65 -5.43
CA VAL A 128 -5.99 17.44 -6.10
C VAL A 128 -5.77 16.33 -5.07
N GLU A 129 -5.25 16.64 -3.87
CA GLU A 129 -5.10 15.66 -2.79
C GLU A 129 -6.45 15.09 -2.35
N ASP A 130 -7.46 15.95 -2.17
CA ASP A 130 -8.82 15.55 -1.82
C ASP A 130 -9.43 14.61 -2.87
N LYS A 131 -9.24 14.97 -4.14
CA LYS A 131 -9.67 14.13 -5.27
C LYS A 131 -8.92 12.79 -5.29
N MET A 132 -7.60 12.79 -5.08
CA MET A 132 -6.79 11.56 -5.03
C MET A 132 -7.30 10.64 -3.93
N ALA A 133 -7.46 11.14 -2.70
CA ALA A 133 -7.95 10.36 -1.57
C ALA A 133 -9.34 9.76 -1.87
N ALA A 134 -10.28 10.58 -2.38
CA ALA A 134 -11.63 10.12 -2.71
C ALA A 134 -11.63 9.05 -3.81
N ASP A 135 -10.88 9.25 -4.90
CA ASP A 135 -10.83 8.31 -6.02
C ASP A 135 -10.15 6.99 -5.62
N ILE A 136 -9.10 7.04 -4.79
CA ILE A 136 -8.40 5.86 -4.26
C ILE A 136 -9.33 5.06 -3.36
N VAL A 137 -9.93 5.68 -2.33
CA VAL A 137 -10.85 4.99 -1.40
C VAL A 137 -12.03 4.39 -2.16
N LYS A 138 -12.61 5.14 -3.10
CA LYS A 138 -13.68 4.62 -3.97
C LYS A 138 -13.25 3.40 -4.77
N MET A 139 -12.00 3.39 -5.28
CA MET A 139 -11.47 2.26 -6.05
C MET A 139 -11.24 1.05 -5.14
N VAL A 140 -10.66 1.23 -3.96
CA VAL A 140 -10.44 0.18 -2.95
C VAL A 140 -11.76 -0.46 -2.55
N LYS A 141 -12.78 0.34 -2.18
CA LYS A 141 -14.14 -0.14 -1.84
C LYS A 141 -14.78 -0.90 -3.01
N LYS A 142 -14.73 -0.34 -4.22
CA LYS A 142 -15.29 -1.00 -5.41
C LYS A 142 -14.65 -2.36 -5.70
N MET A 143 -13.40 -2.56 -5.29
CA MET A 143 -12.68 -3.81 -5.50
C MET A 143 -12.81 -4.78 -4.32
N GLY A 144 -13.43 -4.38 -3.20
CA GLY A 144 -13.56 -5.16 -1.96
C GLY A 144 -12.20 -5.44 -1.34
N LEU A 145 -11.37 -4.39 -1.20
CA LEU A 145 -10.00 -4.46 -0.69
C LEU A 145 -9.82 -3.73 0.64
N GLU A 146 -10.91 -3.29 1.29
CA GLU A 146 -10.89 -2.46 2.50
C GLU A 146 -10.10 -3.11 3.65
N LYS A 147 -10.14 -4.43 3.76
CA LYS A 147 -9.40 -5.19 4.78
C LYS A 147 -7.96 -5.52 4.40
N GLN A 148 -7.60 -5.32 3.13
CA GLN A 148 -6.28 -5.65 2.60
C GLN A 148 -5.43 -4.39 2.36
N VAL A 149 -6.02 -3.19 2.43
CA VAL A 149 -5.32 -1.92 2.18
C VAL A 149 -5.18 -1.14 3.47
N GLU A 150 -3.95 -0.77 3.79
CA GLU A 150 -3.57 0.21 4.81
C GLU A 150 -3.03 1.46 4.08
N TYR A 151 -3.15 2.64 4.69
CA TYR A 151 -2.78 3.89 4.05
C TYR A 151 -1.62 4.57 4.74
N ILE A 152 -0.75 5.20 3.94
CA ILE A 152 0.29 6.12 4.41
C ILE A 152 0.15 7.45 3.65
N ALA A 153 0.39 8.58 4.31
CA ALA A 153 0.54 9.86 3.65
C ALA A 153 1.44 10.80 4.46
N PHE A 154 2.24 11.60 3.75
CA PHE A 154 3.05 12.69 4.34
C PHE A 154 2.38 14.06 4.14
N SER A 155 1.10 14.10 3.82
CA SER A 155 0.23 15.28 3.83
C SER A 155 -0.82 15.13 4.92
N LEU A 156 -0.84 16.06 5.87
CA LEU A 156 -1.88 16.09 6.92
C LEU A 156 -3.28 16.19 6.30
N ASN A 157 -3.42 16.97 5.21
CA ASN A 157 -4.67 17.08 4.47
C ASN A 157 -5.16 15.72 3.96
N VAL A 158 -4.26 14.91 3.38
CA VAL A 158 -4.61 13.56 2.91
C VAL A 158 -5.03 12.67 4.06
N CYS A 159 -4.31 12.69 5.20
CA CYS A 159 -4.68 11.91 6.39
C CYS A 159 -6.06 12.29 6.92
N GLU A 160 -6.37 13.60 6.98
CA GLU A 160 -7.70 14.10 7.38
C GLU A 160 -8.81 13.64 6.43
N GLN A 161 -8.57 13.63 5.13
CA GLN A 161 -9.53 13.12 4.14
C GLN A 161 -9.73 11.61 4.27
N LEU A 162 -8.66 10.85 4.43
CA LEU A 162 -8.73 9.40 4.65
C LEU A 162 -9.53 9.07 5.92
N ALA A 163 -9.27 9.76 7.03
CA ALA A 163 -9.99 9.56 8.29
C ALA A 163 -11.50 9.80 8.17
N LYS A 164 -11.92 10.73 7.27
CA LYS A 164 -13.34 10.99 6.97
C LYS A 164 -13.94 9.94 6.03
N LEU A 165 -13.17 9.50 5.03
CA LEU A 165 -13.66 8.63 3.95
C LEU A 165 -13.66 7.14 4.31
N THR A 166 -12.74 6.75 5.21
CA THR A 166 -12.52 5.36 5.60
C THR A 166 -12.02 5.27 7.06
N PRO A 167 -12.87 5.66 8.04
CA PRO A 167 -12.49 5.76 9.45
C PRO A 167 -12.09 4.42 10.08
N GLU A 168 -12.47 3.30 9.45
CA GLU A 168 -12.12 1.94 9.88
C GLU A 168 -10.76 1.44 9.39
N SER A 169 -10.10 2.19 8.48
CA SER A 169 -8.79 1.80 7.92
C SER A 169 -7.63 2.27 8.77
N GLU A 170 -6.54 1.52 8.77
CA GLU A 170 -5.28 1.98 9.35
C GLU A 170 -4.67 3.06 8.47
N ILE A 171 -4.30 4.20 9.10
CA ILE A 171 -3.73 5.37 8.44
C ILE A 171 -2.49 5.81 9.24
N ALA A 172 -1.34 5.83 8.58
CA ALA A 172 -0.08 6.33 9.13
C ALA A 172 0.31 7.67 8.49
N TYR A 173 0.91 8.57 9.31
CA TYR A 173 1.47 9.86 8.91
C TYR A 173 3.00 9.82 8.95
#